data_38bc7b2599eb0874f061a62523c66c6b
#
_entry.id   38bc7b2599eb0874f061a62523c66c6b
#
_cell.length_a   1.000
_cell.length_b   1.000
_cell.length_c   1.000
_cell.angle_alpha   90.00
_cell.angle_beta   90.00
_cell.angle_gamma   90.00
#
_symmetry.space_group_name_H-M   'P 1'
#
loop_
_entity.id
_entity.type
_entity.pdbx_description
1 polymer ?
#
loop_
_entity_poly.entity_id
_entity_poly.type
_entity_poly.pdbx_seq_one_letter_code
_entity_poly.pdbx_strand_id
1 'polypeptide(L)'
;NAGHFGLNYEAYTHFTSPIRRYPDLLVHRAIRSVIRSRRKTDLVRRAGAGAMPKGRIYPYDHQRLAELGEQCSQNERRADEATRDVVSWLKCEFMQDKVGESFDGLVTAATSFGLFIELTDIYVEGLLHVTALPADYYVFDAVHHALVGERSGRRFRLGDPVRVQVARVDLDDRKIDFEMAADTPQPAAAERQVSASRAMREKLLADARRAAGESEPRSKGRSGSG
;
A
#
# COMPACT_ATOMS: atom_id res chain seq x y z
N ASN A 1 -21.64 4.53 9.86
CA ASN A 1 -20.57 4.16 10.77
C ASN A 1 -20.15 2.70 10.47
N ALA A 2 -18.89 2.46 10.08
CA ALA A 2 -18.34 1.14 9.79
C ALA A 2 -17.40 0.63 10.90
N GLY A 3 -17.21 1.40 11.96
CA GLY A 3 -16.22 1.11 13.00
C GLY A 3 -14.79 1.23 12.48
N HIS A 4 -13.85 0.67 13.22
CA HIS A 4 -12.44 0.59 12.82
C HIS A 4 -11.85 -0.75 13.24
N PHE A 5 -11.67 -1.66 12.28
CA PHE A 5 -11.20 -3.02 12.54
C PHE A 5 -9.83 -3.04 13.26
N GLY A 6 -8.85 -2.32 12.74
CA GLY A 6 -7.49 -2.32 13.31
C GLY A 6 -7.37 -1.71 14.72
N LEU A 7 -8.32 -0.88 15.15
CA LEU A 7 -8.39 -0.30 16.50
C LEU A 7 -9.45 -0.99 17.38
N ASN A 8 -10.20 -1.93 16.82
CA ASN A 8 -11.31 -2.63 17.49
C ASN A 8 -12.36 -1.67 18.09
N TYR A 9 -12.70 -0.59 17.37
CA TYR A 9 -13.74 0.35 17.76
C TYR A 9 -15.03 0.09 16.99
N GLU A 10 -16.14 0.05 17.69
CA GLU A 10 -17.48 -0.06 17.08
C GLU A 10 -17.91 1.23 16.36
N ALA A 11 -17.42 2.38 16.83
CA ALA A 11 -17.66 3.68 16.25
C ALA A 11 -16.35 4.46 16.08
N TYR A 12 -16.12 4.95 14.87
CA TYR A 12 -14.93 5.72 14.53
C TYR A 12 -15.30 6.87 13.59
N THR A 13 -14.63 8.00 13.77
CA THR A 13 -14.68 9.12 12.82
C THR A 13 -13.36 9.86 12.81
N HIS A 14 -13.04 10.49 11.70
CA HIS A 14 -11.94 11.42 11.59
C HIS A 14 -12.19 12.66 12.44
N PHE A 15 -11.18 13.18 13.12
CA PHE A 15 -11.34 14.31 14.04
C PHE A 15 -10.16 15.30 14.05
N THR A 16 -8.93 14.80 13.80
CA THR A 16 -7.69 15.53 14.15
C THR A 16 -7.23 16.54 13.10
N SER A 17 -7.82 16.58 11.91
CA SER A 17 -7.34 17.41 10.80
C SER A 17 -8.43 18.30 10.16
N PRO A 18 -9.13 19.17 10.92
CA PRO A 18 -10.28 19.93 10.42
C PRO A 18 -9.90 21.01 9.37
N ILE A 19 -8.62 21.34 9.21
CA ILE A 19 -8.15 22.30 8.21
C ILE A 19 -8.22 21.72 6.79
N ARG A 20 -7.88 20.42 6.65
CA ARG A 20 -7.77 19.77 5.34
C ARG A 20 -8.78 18.66 5.09
N ARG A 21 -9.50 18.17 6.11
CA ARG A 21 -10.54 17.15 5.97
C ARG A 21 -11.89 17.69 6.42
N TYR A 22 -12.84 17.74 5.49
CA TYR A 22 -14.17 18.26 5.75
C TYR A 22 -14.97 17.44 6.79
N PRO A 23 -14.88 16.09 6.83
CA PRO A 23 -15.52 15.30 7.89
C PRO A 23 -15.09 15.72 9.30
N ASP A 24 -13.79 15.97 9.51
CA ASP A 24 -13.26 16.46 10.79
C ASP A 24 -13.89 17.80 11.17
N LEU A 25 -13.98 18.73 10.20
CA LEU A 25 -14.62 20.02 10.43
C LEU A 25 -16.10 19.86 10.81
N LEU A 26 -16.83 18.93 10.19
CA LEU A 26 -18.22 18.64 10.55
C LEU A 26 -18.35 18.13 11.99
N VAL A 27 -17.45 17.24 12.42
CA VAL A 27 -17.40 16.75 13.81
C VAL A 27 -17.12 17.91 14.78
N HIS A 28 -16.15 18.78 14.50
CA HIS A 28 -15.87 19.95 15.31
C HIS A 28 -17.08 20.89 15.39
N ARG A 29 -17.80 21.10 14.29
CA ARG A 29 -19.03 21.91 14.28
C ARG A 29 -20.15 21.25 15.07
N ALA A 30 -20.29 19.93 14.99
CA ALA A 30 -21.24 19.17 15.79
C ALA A 30 -20.96 19.34 17.29
N ILE A 31 -19.72 19.12 17.72
CA ILE A 31 -19.27 19.31 19.12
C ILE A 31 -19.54 20.75 19.58
N ARG A 32 -19.17 21.73 18.75
CA ARG A 32 -19.43 23.15 19.05
C ARG A 32 -20.94 23.45 19.20
N SER A 33 -21.78 22.81 18.37
CA SER A 33 -23.23 22.92 18.46
C SER A 33 -23.77 22.36 19.79
N VAL A 34 -23.24 21.24 20.27
CA VAL A 34 -23.59 20.64 21.57
C VAL A 34 -23.17 21.55 22.72
N ILE A 35 -21.90 21.99 22.72
CA ILE A 35 -21.36 22.88 23.77
C ILE A 35 -22.12 24.17 23.85
N ARG A 36 -22.56 24.75 22.72
CA ARG A 36 -23.33 26.01 22.65
C ARG A 36 -24.84 25.85 22.68
N SER A 37 -25.35 24.62 22.80
CA SER A 37 -26.78 24.38 22.93
C SER A 37 -27.32 24.88 24.27
N ARG A 38 -28.62 25.17 24.33
CA ARG A 38 -29.27 25.50 25.60
C ARG A 38 -29.62 24.27 26.45
N ARG A 39 -29.48 23.07 25.89
CA ARG A 39 -29.71 21.81 26.62
C ARG A 39 -28.65 21.64 27.73
N LYS A 40 -29.12 21.44 28.95
CA LYS A 40 -28.28 21.01 30.05
C LYS A 40 -27.95 19.50 29.82
N THR A 41 -26.72 19.15 29.93
CA THR A 41 -26.24 17.75 29.88
C THR A 41 -25.16 17.56 30.90
N ASP A 42 -25.19 16.45 31.62
CA ASP A 42 -24.22 16.11 32.65
C ASP A 42 -22.84 15.74 32.05
N LEU A 43 -22.81 15.47 30.74
CA LEU A 43 -21.62 15.06 30.02
C LEU A 43 -20.79 16.24 29.48
N VAL A 44 -21.36 17.45 29.39
CA VAL A 44 -20.66 18.61 28.80
C VAL A 44 -20.69 19.81 29.73
N ARG A 45 -19.55 20.15 30.29
CA ARG A 45 -19.39 21.42 31.02
C ARG A 45 -19.26 22.58 30.02
N ARG A 46 -20.12 23.54 30.09
CA ARG A 46 -20.05 24.74 29.25
C ARG A 46 -19.01 25.71 29.80
N ALA A 47 -17.95 25.92 29.03
CA ALA A 47 -17.00 26.99 29.30
C ALA A 47 -17.66 28.31 28.96
N GLY A 48 -18.23 29.08 29.89
CA GLY A 48 -18.63 30.50 29.82
C GLY A 48 -19.14 31.11 28.49
N ALA A 49 -19.23 30.34 27.41
CA ALA A 49 -19.58 30.78 26.08
C ALA A 49 -21.09 30.89 25.89
N GLY A 50 -21.58 32.03 25.42
CA GLY A 50 -22.99 32.29 25.20
C GLY A 50 -23.69 31.25 24.29
N ALA A 51 -24.96 30.96 24.58
CA ALA A 51 -25.74 30.04 23.74
C ALA A 51 -25.86 30.58 22.30
N MET A 52 -25.84 29.66 21.32
CA MET A 52 -25.94 29.99 19.90
C MET A 52 -26.94 29.05 19.22
N PRO A 53 -27.78 29.56 18.27
CA PRO A 53 -28.73 28.70 17.54
C PRO A 53 -28.01 27.58 16.77
N LYS A 54 -28.53 26.34 16.78
CA LYS A 54 -28.01 25.20 16.06
C LYS A 54 -27.82 25.51 14.56
N GLY A 55 -28.80 26.13 13.92
CA GLY A 55 -28.78 26.48 12.51
C GLY A 55 -27.62 27.37 12.07
N ARG A 56 -26.98 28.10 13.02
CA ARG A 56 -25.83 28.96 12.75
C ARG A 56 -24.49 28.20 12.79
N ILE A 57 -24.44 27.10 13.54
CA ILE A 57 -23.17 26.32 13.72
C ILE A 57 -23.23 25.01 12.96
N TYR A 58 -24.36 24.32 13.01
CA TYR A 58 -24.54 22.97 12.49
C TYR A 58 -25.92 22.84 11.80
N PRO A 59 -26.10 23.47 10.61
CA PRO A 59 -27.38 23.52 9.88
C PRO A 59 -27.61 22.23 9.06
N TYR A 60 -27.17 21.10 9.51
CA TYR A 60 -27.24 19.84 8.77
C TYR A 60 -28.30 18.94 9.37
N ASP A 61 -29.18 18.40 8.52
CA ASP A 61 -30.05 17.28 8.80
C ASP A 61 -29.37 15.95 8.44
N HIS A 62 -30.04 14.85 8.69
CA HIS A 62 -29.47 13.50 8.43
C HIS A 62 -29.24 13.25 6.95
N GLN A 63 -30.17 13.68 6.09
CA GLN A 63 -30.04 13.50 4.64
C GLN A 63 -28.82 14.27 4.12
N ARG A 64 -28.69 15.54 4.51
CA ARG A 64 -27.57 16.39 4.09
C ARG A 64 -26.21 15.84 4.58
N LEU A 65 -26.17 15.23 5.76
CA LEU A 65 -24.95 14.56 6.26
C LEU A 65 -24.61 13.32 5.45
N ALA A 66 -25.59 12.53 5.03
CA ALA A 66 -25.35 11.37 4.18
C ALA A 66 -24.79 11.79 2.80
N GLU A 67 -25.38 12.82 2.17
CA GLU A 67 -24.88 13.38 0.91
C GLU A 67 -23.45 13.90 1.03
N LEU A 68 -23.15 14.65 2.10
CA LEU A 68 -21.79 15.16 2.36
C LEU A 68 -20.80 14.04 2.62
N GLY A 69 -21.19 12.98 3.31
CA GLY A 69 -20.37 11.80 3.55
C GLY A 69 -19.97 11.10 2.24
N GLU A 70 -20.96 10.89 1.36
CA GLU A 70 -20.71 10.30 0.04
C GLU A 70 -19.82 11.19 -0.81
N GLN A 71 -20.09 12.50 -0.86
CA GLN A 71 -19.26 13.46 -1.59
C GLN A 71 -17.80 13.49 -1.08
N CYS A 72 -17.60 13.46 0.25
CA CYS A 72 -16.27 13.42 0.83
C CYS A 72 -15.52 12.14 0.43
N SER A 73 -16.20 11.00 0.48
CA SER A 73 -15.60 9.71 0.09
C SER A 73 -15.24 9.66 -1.39
N GLN A 74 -16.07 10.22 -2.26
CA GLN A 74 -15.77 10.31 -3.69
C GLN A 74 -14.60 11.24 -3.97
N ASN A 75 -14.55 12.40 -3.31
CA ASN A 75 -13.46 13.36 -3.49
C ASN A 75 -12.13 12.82 -2.98
N GLU A 76 -12.12 12.06 -1.89
CA GLU A 76 -10.93 11.41 -1.34
C GLU A 76 -10.38 10.37 -2.33
N ARG A 77 -11.24 9.47 -2.81
CA ARG A 77 -10.84 8.47 -3.84
C ARG A 77 -10.30 9.15 -5.10
N ARG A 78 -10.96 10.20 -5.58
CA ARG A 78 -10.52 10.96 -6.75
C ARG A 78 -9.16 11.63 -6.54
N ALA A 79 -8.90 12.17 -5.35
CA ALA A 79 -7.61 12.78 -5.03
C ALA A 79 -6.49 11.75 -4.98
N ASP A 80 -6.74 10.57 -4.39
CA ASP A 80 -5.78 9.47 -4.36
C ASP A 80 -5.51 8.91 -5.76
N GLU A 81 -6.54 8.79 -6.59
CA GLU A 81 -6.41 8.35 -7.98
C GLU A 81 -5.58 9.33 -8.80
N ALA A 82 -5.87 10.64 -8.70
CA ALA A 82 -5.11 11.66 -9.38
C ALA A 82 -3.61 11.65 -8.96
N THR A 83 -3.32 11.43 -7.68
CA THR A 83 -1.95 11.34 -7.19
C THR A 83 -1.24 10.11 -7.76
N ARG A 84 -1.90 8.96 -7.78
CA ARG A 84 -1.35 7.74 -8.38
C ARG A 84 -1.10 7.90 -9.87
N ASP A 85 -2.01 8.54 -10.58
CA ASP A 85 -1.90 8.82 -12.01
C ASP A 85 -0.67 9.67 -12.34
N VAL A 86 -0.43 10.74 -11.58
CA VAL A 86 0.74 11.59 -11.76
C VAL A 86 2.04 10.82 -11.48
N VAL A 87 2.07 10.03 -10.40
CA VAL A 87 3.25 9.20 -10.08
C VAL A 87 3.51 8.18 -11.18
N SER A 88 2.47 7.52 -11.70
CA SER A 88 2.61 6.56 -12.80
C SER A 88 3.15 7.22 -14.06
N TRP A 89 2.65 8.40 -14.40
CA TRP A 89 3.14 9.16 -15.53
C TRP A 89 4.61 9.54 -15.38
N LEU A 90 5.02 10.05 -14.21
CA LEU A 90 6.43 10.38 -13.93
C LEU A 90 7.34 9.15 -13.98
N LYS A 91 6.86 7.98 -13.51
CA LYS A 91 7.59 6.71 -13.62
C LYS A 91 7.80 6.33 -15.09
N CYS A 92 6.78 6.47 -15.93
CA CYS A 92 6.90 6.20 -17.37
C CYS A 92 7.85 7.18 -18.05
N GLU A 93 7.76 8.47 -17.75
CA GLU A 93 8.69 9.48 -18.28
C GLU A 93 10.15 9.14 -17.93
N PHE A 94 10.40 8.79 -16.67
CA PHE A 94 11.74 8.38 -16.21
C PHE A 94 12.25 7.12 -16.91
N MET A 95 11.34 6.21 -17.27
CA MET A 95 11.71 4.93 -17.90
C MET A 95 11.86 5.00 -19.41
N GLN A 96 11.44 6.08 -20.07
CA GLN A 96 11.56 6.22 -21.53
C GLN A 96 13.01 6.10 -22.03
N ASP A 97 13.93 6.75 -21.35
CA ASP A 97 15.35 6.74 -21.72
C ASP A 97 16.05 5.41 -21.40
N LYS A 98 15.34 4.50 -20.71
CA LYS A 98 15.86 3.20 -20.24
C LYS A 98 15.33 2.00 -21.03
N VAL A 99 14.67 2.25 -22.15
CA VAL A 99 14.22 1.19 -23.06
C VAL A 99 15.44 0.43 -23.58
N GLY A 100 15.42 -0.91 -23.46
CA GLY A 100 16.53 -1.78 -23.80
C GLY A 100 17.49 -2.07 -22.63
N GLU A 101 17.42 -1.36 -21.50
CA GLU A 101 18.20 -1.65 -20.30
C GLU A 101 17.58 -2.82 -19.52
N SER A 102 18.45 -3.58 -18.83
CA SER A 102 18.04 -4.74 -18.00
C SER A 102 18.16 -4.41 -16.52
N PHE A 103 17.16 -4.83 -15.76
CA PHE A 103 17.04 -4.59 -14.33
C PHE A 103 16.72 -5.89 -13.57
N ASP A 104 17.10 -5.93 -12.31
CA ASP A 104 16.65 -6.94 -11.38
C ASP A 104 15.31 -6.48 -10.75
N GLY A 105 14.35 -7.39 -10.65
CA GLY A 105 13.04 -7.12 -10.11
C GLY A 105 12.46 -8.29 -9.32
N LEU A 106 11.34 -8.02 -8.67
CA LEU A 106 10.57 -9.00 -7.90
C LEU A 106 9.15 -9.09 -8.47
N VAL A 107 8.64 -10.29 -8.53
CA VAL A 107 7.23 -10.51 -8.91
C VAL A 107 6.32 -9.97 -7.81
N THR A 108 5.54 -8.94 -8.11
CA THR A 108 4.56 -8.33 -7.19
C THR A 108 3.16 -8.89 -7.34
N ALA A 109 2.80 -9.36 -8.54
CA ALA A 109 1.56 -10.09 -8.77
C ALA A 109 1.70 -11.06 -9.95
N ALA A 110 0.97 -12.18 -9.87
CA ALA A 110 0.77 -13.10 -10.97
C ALA A 110 -0.69 -13.09 -11.40
N THR A 111 -0.93 -13.03 -12.70
CA THR A 111 -2.26 -13.03 -13.32
C THR A 111 -2.29 -14.02 -14.48
N SER A 112 -3.47 -14.27 -15.05
CA SER A 112 -3.60 -15.16 -16.21
C SER A 112 -2.94 -14.62 -17.49
N PHE A 113 -2.72 -13.30 -17.57
CA PHE A 113 -2.13 -12.66 -18.76
C PHE A 113 -0.65 -12.28 -18.59
N GLY A 114 -0.09 -12.40 -17.38
CA GLY A 114 1.32 -12.09 -17.14
C GLY A 114 1.66 -11.86 -15.68
N LEU A 115 2.88 -11.37 -15.49
CA LEU A 115 3.46 -11.04 -14.19
C LEU A 115 3.62 -9.53 -14.06
N PHE A 116 3.25 -8.97 -12.92
CA PHE A 116 3.67 -7.64 -12.53
C PHE A 116 5.00 -7.74 -11.81
N ILE A 117 5.95 -6.90 -12.18
CA ILE A 117 7.31 -6.93 -11.68
C ILE A 117 7.68 -5.53 -11.22
N GLU A 118 8.13 -5.40 -9.99
CA GLU A 118 8.70 -4.17 -9.44
C GLU A 118 10.22 -4.24 -9.52
N LEU A 119 10.84 -3.24 -10.15
CA LEU A 119 12.29 -3.11 -10.24
C LEU A 119 12.89 -2.76 -8.88
N THR A 120 13.87 -3.53 -8.42
CA THR A 120 14.36 -3.49 -7.03
C THR A 120 15.03 -2.16 -6.66
N ASP A 121 15.76 -1.55 -7.60
CA ASP A 121 16.56 -0.35 -7.32
C ASP A 121 15.77 0.95 -7.44
N ILE A 122 14.73 0.97 -8.28
CA ILE A 122 14.01 2.19 -8.67
C ILE A 122 12.51 2.15 -8.37
N TYR A 123 11.99 1.03 -7.87
CA TYR A 123 10.58 0.86 -7.44
C TYR A 123 9.55 1.23 -8.52
N VAL A 124 9.89 0.90 -9.76
CA VAL A 124 8.99 1.04 -10.91
C VAL A 124 8.38 -0.31 -11.21
N GLU A 125 7.06 -0.36 -11.34
CA GLU A 125 6.31 -1.56 -11.66
C GLU A 125 5.97 -1.58 -13.17
N GLY A 126 6.04 -2.77 -13.78
CA GLY A 126 5.65 -2.99 -15.16
C GLY A 126 5.11 -4.40 -15.39
N LEU A 127 4.58 -4.63 -16.57
CA LEU A 127 3.99 -5.90 -16.99
C LEU A 127 4.98 -6.72 -17.80
N LEU A 128 5.23 -7.95 -17.37
CA LEU A 128 5.82 -8.99 -18.20
C LEU A 128 4.69 -9.90 -18.71
N HIS A 129 4.28 -9.69 -19.98
CA HIS A 129 3.18 -10.46 -20.58
C HIS A 129 3.55 -11.95 -20.68
N VAL A 130 2.56 -12.84 -20.54
CA VAL A 130 2.77 -14.30 -20.59
C VAL A 130 3.46 -14.78 -21.87
N THR A 131 3.27 -14.09 -22.99
CA THR A 131 3.95 -14.39 -24.27
C THR A 131 5.43 -14.03 -24.30
N ALA A 132 5.89 -13.16 -23.39
CA ALA A 132 7.30 -12.78 -23.24
C ALA A 132 8.05 -13.69 -22.25
N LEU A 133 7.34 -14.64 -21.62
CA LEU A 133 7.95 -15.69 -20.83
C LEU A 133 8.63 -16.74 -21.73
N PRO A 134 9.63 -17.49 -21.23
CA PRO A 134 10.28 -18.56 -22.00
C PRO A 134 9.27 -19.53 -22.62
N ALA A 135 9.59 -20.07 -23.79
CA ALA A 135 8.70 -20.84 -24.65
C ALA A 135 8.05 -22.05 -23.92
N ASP A 136 6.89 -21.81 -23.31
CA ASP A 136 6.04 -22.80 -22.66
C ASP A 136 4.59 -22.28 -22.65
N TYR A 137 3.66 -23.16 -22.30
CA TYR A 137 2.28 -22.76 -22.01
C TYR A 137 2.14 -22.58 -20.49
N TYR A 138 1.77 -21.37 -20.08
CA TYR A 138 1.67 -21.03 -18.66
C TYR A 138 0.22 -20.99 -18.23
N VAL A 139 -0.09 -21.71 -17.14
CA VAL A 139 -1.40 -21.74 -16.49
C VAL A 139 -1.33 -20.98 -15.17
N PHE A 140 -2.33 -20.15 -14.93
CA PHE A 140 -2.43 -19.40 -13.67
C PHE A 140 -3.01 -20.27 -12.56
N ASP A 141 -2.24 -20.46 -11.51
CA ASP A 141 -2.66 -21.10 -10.27
C ASP A 141 -3.17 -20.02 -9.29
N ALA A 142 -4.49 -19.91 -9.16
CA ALA A 142 -5.13 -18.93 -8.30
C ALA A 142 -4.93 -19.21 -6.80
N VAL A 143 -4.66 -20.45 -6.42
CA VAL A 143 -4.45 -20.83 -5.00
C VAL A 143 -3.07 -20.39 -4.54
N HIS A 144 -2.06 -20.56 -5.38
CA HIS A 144 -0.68 -20.23 -5.05
C HIS A 144 -0.22 -18.88 -5.62
N HIS A 145 -1.10 -18.14 -6.30
CA HIS A 145 -0.80 -16.88 -6.99
C HIS A 145 0.46 -17.00 -7.86
N ALA A 146 0.48 -18.01 -8.74
CA ALA A 146 1.65 -18.35 -9.53
C ALA A 146 1.28 -18.64 -11.00
N LEU A 147 2.22 -18.35 -11.91
CA LEU A 147 2.19 -18.89 -13.28
C LEU A 147 3.04 -20.16 -13.32
N VAL A 148 2.46 -21.26 -13.84
CA VAL A 148 3.11 -22.56 -13.91
C VAL A 148 3.20 -23.02 -15.37
N GLY A 149 4.41 -23.27 -15.86
CA GLY A 149 4.64 -23.82 -17.20
C GLY A 149 4.27 -25.30 -17.25
N GLU A 150 3.42 -25.68 -18.19
CA GLU A 150 2.90 -27.05 -18.32
C GLU A 150 3.99 -28.07 -18.68
N ARG A 151 4.92 -27.70 -19.54
CA ARG A 151 5.98 -28.62 -20.01
C ARG A 151 7.22 -28.57 -19.13
N SER A 152 7.67 -27.34 -18.79
CA SER A 152 8.92 -27.13 -18.04
C SER A 152 8.73 -27.30 -16.53
N GLY A 153 7.51 -27.21 -16.02
CA GLY A 153 7.22 -27.13 -14.60
C GLY A 153 7.75 -25.85 -13.94
N ARG A 154 8.24 -24.89 -14.71
CA ARG A 154 8.79 -23.63 -14.22
C ARG A 154 7.67 -22.82 -13.57
N ARG A 155 7.94 -22.28 -12.39
CA ARG A 155 6.96 -21.52 -11.62
C ARG A 155 7.47 -20.11 -11.38
N PHE A 156 6.57 -19.14 -11.48
CA PHE A 156 6.78 -17.76 -11.11
C PHE A 156 5.76 -17.38 -10.05
N ARG A 157 6.23 -17.15 -8.84
CA ARG A 157 5.42 -16.86 -7.66
C ARG A 157 5.65 -15.43 -7.20
N LEU A 158 4.73 -14.94 -6.41
CA LEU A 158 4.90 -13.68 -5.68
C LEU A 158 6.23 -13.69 -4.89
N GLY A 159 7.03 -12.63 -5.07
CA GLY A 159 8.33 -12.48 -4.41
C GLY A 159 9.49 -13.18 -5.10
N ASP A 160 9.26 -13.93 -6.20
CA ASP A 160 10.36 -14.54 -6.95
C ASP A 160 11.19 -13.44 -7.64
N PRO A 161 12.53 -13.50 -7.55
CA PRO A 161 13.41 -12.59 -8.26
C PRO A 161 13.44 -12.94 -9.75
N VAL A 162 13.39 -11.92 -10.58
CA VAL A 162 13.48 -12.05 -12.04
C VAL A 162 14.35 -10.94 -12.60
N ARG A 163 15.06 -11.23 -13.70
CA ARG A 163 15.78 -10.22 -14.45
C ARG A 163 15.02 -9.91 -15.71
N VAL A 164 14.68 -8.64 -15.91
CA VAL A 164 13.86 -8.17 -17.02
C VAL A 164 14.53 -7.04 -17.76
N GLN A 165 14.17 -6.91 -19.04
CA GLN A 165 14.57 -5.81 -19.90
C GLN A 165 13.35 -4.94 -20.17
N VAL A 166 13.52 -3.63 -20.20
CA VAL A 166 12.45 -2.69 -20.58
C VAL A 166 12.23 -2.78 -22.08
N ALA A 167 11.08 -3.33 -22.48
CA ALA A 167 10.75 -3.52 -23.89
C ALA A 167 10.06 -2.29 -24.47
N ARG A 168 9.10 -1.72 -23.74
CA ARG A 168 8.31 -0.59 -24.20
C ARG A 168 7.82 0.24 -23.01
N VAL A 169 7.75 1.55 -23.23
CA VAL A 169 7.11 2.50 -22.31
C VAL A 169 6.02 3.27 -23.07
N ASP A 170 4.82 3.27 -22.53
CA ASP A 170 3.65 3.96 -23.06
C ASP A 170 3.23 5.05 -22.09
N LEU A 171 3.42 6.32 -22.48
CA LEU A 171 3.09 7.49 -21.65
C LEU A 171 1.59 7.76 -21.60
N ASP A 172 0.88 7.49 -22.68
CA ASP A 172 -0.55 7.77 -22.78
C ASP A 172 -1.34 6.81 -21.90
N ASP A 173 -1.03 5.51 -22.01
CA ASP A 173 -1.62 4.45 -21.18
C ASP A 173 -0.94 4.32 -19.81
N ARG A 174 0.18 4.98 -19.59
CA ARG A 174 1.00 4.92 -18.35
C ARG A 174 1.41 3.48 -18.01
N LYS A 175 1.87 2.74 -19.03
CA LYS A 175 2.26 1.34 -18.95
C LYS A 175 3.73 1.15 -19.29
N ILE A 176 4.35 0.21 -18.63
CA ILE A 176 5.71 -0.25 -18.90
C ILE A 176 5.65 -1.74 -19.16
N ASP A 177 6.10 -2.15 -20.32
CA ASP A 177 6.15 -3.54 -20.73
C ASP A 177 7.60 -4.04 -20.59
N PHE A 178 7.73 -5.20 -19.97
CA PHE A 178 9.00 -5.89 -19.79
C PHE A 178 9.07 -7.15 -20.64
N GLU A 179 10.30 -7.53 -20.98
CA GLU A 179 10.65 -8.83 -21.52
C GLU A 179 11.63 -9.55 -20.59
N MET A 180 11.69 -10.88 -20.67
CA MET A 180 12.69 -11.64 -19.91
C MET A 180 14.09 -11.36 -20.45
N ALA A 181 15.00 -10.93 -19.58
CA ALA A 181 16.40 -10.80 -19.96
C ALA A 181 17.04 -12.18 -20.20
N ALA A 182 17.96 -12.25 -21.16
CA ALA A 182 18.63 -13.50 -21.54
C ALA A 182 19.37 -14.20 -20.38
N ASP A 183 19.84 -13.42 -19.39
CA ASP A 183 20.59 -13.86 -18.22
C ASP A 183 19.75 -14.05 -16.96
N THR A 184 18.48 -14.37 -17.09
CA THR A 184 17.60 -14.56 -15.92
C THR A 184 18.08 -15.74 -15.06
N PRO A 185 18.43 -15.54 -13.78
CA PRO A 185 18.85 -16.62 -12.88
C PRO A 185 17.74 -17.69 -12.78
N GLN A 186 18.12 -18.96 -12.80
CA GLN A 186 17.15 -20.02 -12.51
C GLN A 186 16.67 -19.90 -11.04
N PRO A 187 15.37 -20.19 -10.74
CA PRO A 187 14.79 -20.00 -9.39
C PRO A 187 15.60 -20.59 -8.25
N ALA A 188 16.25 -21.74 -8.46
CA ALA A 188 17.10 -22.41 -7.46
C ALA A 188 18.40 -21.66 -7.12
N ALA A 189 18.91 -20.81 -8.03
CA ALA A 189 20.08 -19.96 -7.76
C ALA A 189 19.64 -18.65 -7.06
N ALA A 190 18.46 -18.18 -7.38
CA ALA A 190 17.85 -16.98 -6.80
C ALA A 190 17.50 -17.16 -5.31
N GLU A 191 17.02 -18.34 -4.90
CA GLU A 191 16.77 -18.64 -3.47
C GLU A 191 18.05 -18.53 -2.63
N ARG A 192 19.20 -18.89 -3.18
CA ARG A 192 20.52 -18.74 -2.52
C ARG A 192 20.95 -17.27 -2.41
N GLN A 193 20.68 -16.45 -3.42
CA GLN A 193 21.02 -15.03 -3.39
C GLN A 193 20.11 -14.23 -2.46
N VAL A 194 18.80 -14.49 -2.46
CA VAL A 194 17.86 -13.85 -1.55
C VAL A 194 18.16 -14.22 -0.09
N SER A 195 18.50 -15.49 0.18
CA SER A 195 18.90 -15.91 1.53
C SER A 195 20.21 -15.27 1.97
N ALA A 196 21.18 -15.12 1.07
CA ALA A 196 22.45 -14.44 1.36
C ALA A 196 22.27 -12.94 1.62
N SER A 197 21.45 -12.27 0.80
CA SER A 197 21.12 -10.85 0.97
C SER A 197 20.33 -10.59 2.26
N ARG A 198 19.41 -11.49 2.61
CA ARG A 198 18.65 -11.42 3.88
C ARG A 198 19.57 -11.62 5.08
N ALA A 199 20.46 -12.61 5.04
CA ALA A 199 21.44 -12.86 6.08
C ALA A 199 22.43 -11.67 6.25
N MET A 200 22.84 -11.06 5.15
CA MET A 200 23.70 -9.86 5.16
C MET A 200 22.97 -8.66 5.78
N ARG A 201 21.70 -8.47 5.45
CA ARG A 201 20.86 -7.40 6.02
C ARG A 201 20.60 -7.61 7.52
N GLU A 202 20.33 -8.83 7.94
CA GLU A 202 20.18 -9.17 9.36
C GLU A 202 21.49 -8.95 10.14
N LYS A 203 22.63 -9.28 9.54
CA LYS A 203 23.94 -9.01 10.13
C LYS A 203 24.22 -7.52 10.26
N LEU A 204 23.94 -6.71 9.24
CA LEU A 204 24.09 -5.27 9.27
C LEU A 204 23.17 -4.62 10.33
N LEU A 205 21.94 -5.11 10.47
CA LEU A 205 21.01 -4.65 11.50
C LEU A 205 21.45 -5.05 12.91
N ALA A 206 22.01 -6.25 13.07
CA ALA A 206 22.57 -6.70 14.34
C ALA A 206 23.82 -5.88 14.74
N ASP A 207 24.70 -5.59 13.80
CA ASP A 207 25.89 -4.76 14.03
C ASP A 207 25.49 -3.30 14.34
N ALA A 208 24.49 -2.76 13.68
CA ALA A 208 23.94 -1.44 13.97
C ALA A 208 23.30 -1.36 15.37
N ARG A 209 22.57 -2.40 15.81
CA ARG A 209 22.02 -2.48 17.18
C ARG A 209 23.11 -2.58 18.24
N ARG A 210 24.17 -3.36 17.98
CA ARG A 210 25.35 -3.41 18.87
C ARG A 210 26.06 -2.05 18.98
N ALA A 211 26.21 -1.36 17.86
CA ALA A 211 26.78 0.00 17.84
C ALA A 211 25.90 1.03 18.55
N ALA A 212 24.58 0.84 18.57
CA ALA A 212 23.62 1.70 19.29
C ALA A 212 23.49 1.38 20.78
N GLY A 213 24.22 0.37 21.31
CA GLY A 213 24.21 0.03 22.73
C GLY A 213 22.96 -0.68 23.24
N GLU A 214 22.12 -1.21 22.35
CA GLU A 214 20.95 -2.01 22.75
C GLU A 214 21.38 -3.44 23.09
N SER A 215 21.27 -3.80 24.38
CA SER A 215 21.52 -5.16 24.85
C SER A 215 20.41 -6.12 24.44
N GLU A 216 20.78 -7.32 23.98
CA GLU A 216 19.85 -8.41 23.66
C GLU A 216 18.86 -8.69 24.81
N PRO A 217 17.54 -8.91 24.48
CA PRO A 217 16.58 -9.35 25.49
C PRO A 217 16.97 -10.73 26.01
N ARG A 218 17.34 -10.82 27.29
CA ARG A 218 17.63 -12.09 27.98
C ARG A 218 16.44 -13.06 27.80
N SER A 219 16.68 -14.18 27.18
CA SER A 219 15.76 -15.30 27.14
C SER A 219 15.47 -15.75 28.59
N LYS A 220 14.24 -15.57 29.05
CA LYS A 220 13.79 -16.13 30.34
C LYS A 220 13.78 -17.65 30.19
N GLY A 221 14.79 -18.30 30.77
CA GLY A 221 14.82 -19.75 30.97
C GLY A 221 13.61 -20.16 31.81
N ARG A 222 12.81 -21.04 31.24
CA ARG A 222 11.77 -21.79 31.97
C ARG A 222 12.48 -22.84 32.83
N SER A 223 12.73 -22.53 34.11
CA SER A 223 13.06 -23.56 35.07
C SER A 223 11.77 -24.30 35.41
N GLY A 224 11.69 -25.56 34.98
CA GLY A 224 10.74 -26.51 35.53
C GLY A 224 11.27 -27.03 36.87
N SER A 225 10.42 -27.15 37.83
CA SER A 225 10.62 -28.06 38.96
C SER A 225 9.28 -28.40 39.57
N GLY A 226 9.13 -29.66 39.85
CA GLY A 226 8.23 -30.26 40.83
C GLY A 226 6.91 -30.73 40.30
#